data_e03b95bbeaed3d0e17bbe9913dca17f0
#
_entry.id   e03b95bbeaed3d0e17bbe9913dca17f0
#
_cell.length_a   1.000
_cell.length_b   1.000
_cell.length_c   1.000
_cell.angle_alpha   90.00
_cell.angle_beta   90.00
_cell.angle_gamma   90.00
#
_symmetry.space_group_name_H-M   'P 1'
#
loop_
_entity.id
_entity.type
_entity.pdbx_description
1 polymer ?
#
loop_
_entity_poly.entity_id
_entity_poly.type
_entity_poly.pdbx_seq_one_letter_code
_entity_poly.pdbx_strand_id
1 'polypeptide(L)'
;LYKENPETSFYLKNCRIEGNTDYIFGDGDCVFDGCELKWYGYSTNSVGGYITAHKPTSDTKNGYLFRNCVITANDELTVTPGYFGRPWGADAHVTFLNTKLAGDFIVADGWTEMSGKKPENAKYNEFNTTRTDGTEVDLSARVTGIMSEDTANAVDVTAYFNGWTPKAYTKEADGVAFTRVPYVVDNGDINAPYPGHKLTVGYSLGEVNDAGDASVIRWYIVADVGTETLSCSSTANADKSFTIPSEAEVKHIKVVVIPQTISGTTGEAAEYKVEAF
;
A
#
# COMPACT_ATOMS: atom_id res chain seq x y z
N LEU A 1 -4.33 3.96 7.71
CA LEU A 1 -5.16 2.88 7.15
C LEU A 1 -6.39 2.66 8.03
N TYR A 2 -7.56 2.90 7.48
CA TYR A 2 -8.85 2.70 8.17
C TYR A 2 -9.62 1.53 7.57
N LYS A 3 -10.11 0.64 8.41
CA LYS A 3 -10.98 -0.46 8.02
C LYS A 3 -12.31 -0.35 8.77
N GLU A 4 -13.42 -0.30 8.06
CA GLU A 4 -14.75 -0.11 8.63
C GLU A 4 -15.61 -1.38 8.58
N ASN A 5 -15.47 -2.18 7.53
CA ASN A 5 -16.34 -3.34 7.33
C ASN A 5 -15.76 -4.61 7.98
N PRO A 6 -16.40 -5.18 9.02
CA PRO A 6 -15.93 -6.37 9.71
C PRO A 6 -15.96 -7.64 8.83
N GLU A 7 -16.82 -7.68 7.81
CA GLU A 7 -16.99 -8.85 6.93
C GLU A 7 -15.86 -9.00 5.90
N THR A 8 -15.04 -7.95 5.69
CA THR A 8 -13.94 -7.99 4.73
C THR A 8 -12.63 -8.27 5.44
N SER A 9 -11.71 -8.92 4.76
CA SER A 9 -10.34 -9.13 5.24
C SER A 9 -9.35 -8.40 4.35
N PHE A 10 -8.27 -7.88 4.95
CA PHE A 10 -7.16 -7.30 4.22
C PHE A 10 -5.91 -8.16 4.40
N TYR A 11 -5.16 -8.32 3.30
CA TYR A 11 -3.83 -8.90 3.32
C TYR A 11 -2.84 -7.96 2.67
N LEU A 12 -1.92 -7.46 3.45
CA LEU A 12 -0.83 -6.60 2.99
C LEU A 12 0.48 -7.38 3.15
N LYS A 13 1.22 -7.51 2.06
CA LYS A 13 2.51 -8.20 2.06
C LYS A 13 3.61 -7.30 1.53
N ASN A 14 4.72 -7.23 2.28
CA ASN A 14 5.90 -6.45 1.92
C ASN A 14 5.58 -4.97 1.61
N CYS A 15 4.62 -4.40 2.35
CA CYS A 15 4.22 -3.01 2.21
C CYS A 15 4.90 -2.13 3.26
N ARG A 16 5.07 -0.85 2.97
CA ARG A 16 5.40 0.16 3.97
C ARG A 16 4.14 0.91 4.35
N ILE A 17 3.87 1.03 5.65
CA ILE A 17 2.78 1.81 6.21
C ILE A 17 3.39 2.84 7.16
N GLU A 18 3.12 4.11 6.89
CA GLU A 18 3.70 5.22 7.65
C GLU A 18 2.61 5.98 8.40
N GLY A 19 2.93 6.45 9.60
CA GLY A 19 2.03 7.27 10.38
C GLY A 19 2.55 7.54 11.78
N ASN A 20 1.69 8.12 12.63
CA ASN A 20 2.05 8.51 13.99
C ASN A 20 1.05 8.00 15.03
N THR A 21 -0.22 8.34 14.90
CA THR A 21 -1.23 8.01 15.91
C THR A 21 -2.33 7.19 15.28
N ASP A 22 -2.54 5.98 15.85
CA ASP A 22 -3.62 5.09 15.41
C ASP A 22 -3.64 4.92 13.89
N TYR A 23 -2.46 4.80 13.27
CA TYR A 23 -2.39 4.87 11.82
C TYR A 23 -2.84 3.57 11.11
N ILE A 24 -3.07 2.51 11.90
CA ILE A 24 -3.77 1.30 11.48
C ILE A 24 -4.93 1.09 12.45
N PHE A 25 -6.15 1.40 12.03
CA PHE A 25 -7.29 1.44 12.94
C PHE A 25 -8.60 0.97 12.29
N GLY A 26 -9.62 0.74 13.11
CA GLY A 26 -10.94 0.31 12.68
C GLY A 26 -11.27 -1.12 13.07
N ASP A 27 -12.16 -1.76 12.30
CA ASP A 27 -12.76 -3.06 12.60
C ASP A 27 -12.26 -4.18 11.66
N GLY A 28 -12.57 -5.43 11.99
CA GLY A 28 -12.42 -6.61 11.16
C GLY A 28 -11.01 -7.23 11.15
N ASP A 29 -10.84 -8.22 10.30
CA ASP A 29 -9.65 -9.05 10.25
C ASP A 29 -8.64 -8.54 9.21
N CYS A 30 -7.37 -8.40 9.59
CA CYS A 30 -6.30 -7.95 8.70
C CYS A 30 -5.01 -8.72 8.96
N VAL A 31 -4.27 -9.02 7.90
CA VAL A 31 -2.92 -9.60 7.99
C VAL A 31 -1.91 -8.66 7.34
N PHE A 32 -0.86 -8.37 8.07
CA PHE A 32 0.32 -7.64 7.62
C PHE A 32 1.51 -8.60 7.67
N ASP A 33 2.05 -8.96 6.52
CA ASP A 33 3.09 -9.96 6.37
C ASP A 33 4.36 -9.36 5.78
N GLY A 34 5.44 -9.34 6.54
CA GLY A 34 6.72 -8.77 6.12
C GLY A 34 6.65 -7.26 5.87
N CYS A 35 5.73 -6.55 6.52
CA CYS A 35 5.55 -5.11 6.30
C CYS A 35 6.51 -4.27 7.15
N GLU A 36 6.86 -3.09 6.64
CA GLU A 36 7.51 -2.04 7.40
C GLU A 36 6.43 -1.11 8.00
N LEU A 37 6.45 -0.97 9.32
CA LEU A 37 5.59 -0.07 10.09
C LEU A 37 6.45 1.11 10.54
N LYS A 38 6.31 2.26 9.86
CA LYS A 38 7.25 3.36 10.02
C LYS A 38 6.63 4.52 10.80
N TRP A 39 7.31 4.95 11.85
CA TRP A 39 7.02 6.21 12.51
C TRP A 39 7.45 7.37 11.64
N TYR A 40 6.50 8.20 11.25
CA TYR A 40 6.79 9.41 10.46
C TYR A 40 7.32 10.54 11.35
N GLY A 41 6.84 10.62 12.59
CA GLY A 41 7.19 11.64 13.59
C GLY A 41 6.33 12.90 13.52
N TYR A 42 6.28 13.61 14.64
CA TYR A 42 5.66 14.93 14.72
C TYR A 42 6.72 16.03 14.65
N SER A 43 6.38 17.18 14.08
CA SER A 43 7.28 18.34 13.97
C SER A 43 7.77 18.91 15.31
N THR A 44 7.20 18.48 16.42
CA THR A 44 7.45 19.00 17.78
C THR A 44 8.22 18.06 18.69
N ASN A 45 8.85 17.01 18.20
CA ASN A 45 9.59 16.01 19.01
C ASN A 45 8.76 15.33 20.12
N SER A 46 7.47 15.48 20.10
CA SER A 46 6.64 14.95 21.18
C SER A 46 6.06 13.60 20.77
N VAL A 47 6.36 12.65 21.60
CA VAL A 47 5.66 11.39 21.81
C VAL A 47 5.51 10.52 20.57
N GLY A 48 6.15 9.37 20.62
CA GLY A 48 5.76 8.24 19.80
C GLY A 48 4.27 8.03 19.95
N GLY A 49 3.59 7.74 18.85
CA GLY A 49 2.15 7.55 18.85
C GLY A 49 1.79 6.09 19.09
N TYR A 50 0.80 5.64 18.36
CA TYR A 50 0.27 4.28 18.47
C TYR A 50 0.19 3.68 17.08
N ILE A 51 0.69 2.46 16.89
CA ILE A 51 0.58 1.77 15.60
C ILE A 51 -0.88 1.43 15.34
N THR A 52 -1.54 0.81 16.33
CA THR A 52 -2.89 0.30 16.14
C THR A 52 -3.91 0.89 17.08
N ALA A 53 -5.16 1.00 16.60
CA ALA A 53 -6.36 1.24 17.41
C ALA A 53 -7.52 0.38 16.89
N HIS A 54 -7.57 -0.86 17.33
CA HIS A 54 -8.59 -1.80 16.87
C HIS A 54 -9.91 -1.59 17.61
N LYS A 55 -11.02 -1.56 16.84
CA LYS A 55 -12.38 -1.39 17.36
C LYS A 55 -13.28 -2.49 16.78
N PRO A 56 -13.22 -3.72 17.33
CA PRO A 56 -14.01 -4.82 16.82
C PRO A 56 -15.50 -4.63 17.08
N THR A 57 -16.30 -5.12 16.15
CA THR A 57 -17.71 -5.45 16.36
C THR A 57 -17.87 -6.93 16.73
N SER A 58 -19.11 -7.39 16.93
CA SER A 58 -19.41 -8.80 17.20
C SER A 58 -19.00 -9.75 16.08
N ASP A 59 -18.80 -9.23 14.87
CA ASP A 59 -18.50 -10.01 13.66
C ASP A 59 -17.00 -10.20 13.44
N THR A 60 -16.17 -9.41 14.14
CA THR A 60 -14.71 -9.58 14.12
C THR A 60 -14.31 -10.85 14.82
N LYS A 61 -13.55 -11.71 14.15
CA LYS A 61 -13.14 -13.02 14.67
C LYS A 61 -11.73 -13.02 15.24
N ASN A 62 -10.77 -12.48 14.49
CA ASN A 62 -9.34 -12.62 14.75
C ASN A 62 -8.60 -11.29 14.94
N GLY A 63 -9.13 -10.18 14.38
CA GLY A 63 -8.53 -8.85 14.46
C GLY A 63 -7.31 -8.65 13.57
N TYR A 64 -6.27 -7.98 14.07
CA TYR A 64 -5.09 -7.67 13.28
C TYR A 64 -3.95 -8.62 13.60
N LEU A 65 -3.35 -9.20 12.58
CA LEU A 65 -2.14 -10.01 12.66
C LEU A 65 -0.99 -9.31 11.94
N PHE A 66 0.06 -8.99 12.67
CA PHE A 66 1.34 -8.55 12.14
C PHE A 66 2.33 -9.70 12.27
N ARG A 67 2.89 -10.19 11.18
CA ARG A 67 3.92 -11.22 11.22
C ARG A 67 5.13 -10.84 10.40
N ASN A 68 6.32 -11.12 10.92
CA ASN A 68 7.60 -10.84 10.27
C ASN A 68 7.75 -9.35 9.89
N CYS A 69 7.08 -8.47 10.60
CA CYS A 69 7.12 -7.03 10.34
C CYS A 69 8.36 -6.39 10.98
N VAL A 70 8.78 -5.26 10.44
CA VAL A 70 9.81 -4.41 11.03
C VAL A 70 9.24 -3.06 11.41
N ILE A 71 9.58 -2.58 12.60
CA ILE A 71 9.22 -1.23 13.07
C ILE A 71 10.44 -0.34 12.90
N THR A 72 10.25 0.75 12.17
CA THR A 72 11.28 1.75 11.84
C THR A 72 10.80 3.16 12.20
N ALA A 73 11.67 4.15 12.04
CA ALA A 73 11.33 5.56 12.16
C ALA A 73 12.05 6.38 11.09
N ASN A 74 11.64 7.62 10.90
CA ASN A 74 12.35 8.56 10.05
C ASN A 74 13.70 8.92 10.68
N ASP A 75 14.77 8.95 9.89
CA ASP A 75 16.16 9.16 10.35
C ASP A 75 16.39 10.53 11.00
N GLU A 76 15.57 11.53 10.66
CA GLU A 76 15.70 12.90 11.15
C GLU A 76 15.06 13.12 12.53
N LEU A 77 14.45 12.08 13.12
CA LEU A 77 13.65 12.23 14.33
C LEU A 77 14.38 11.69 15.57
N THR A 78 14.45 12.52 16.61
CA THR A 78 14.60 12.00 17.97
C THR A 78 13.28 11.31 18.34
N VAL A 79 13.19 10.03 18.04
CA VAL A 79 11.95 9.27 18.23
C VAL A 79 11.74 9.06 19.74
N THR A 80 10.65 9.61 20.26
CA THR A 80 10.11 9.14 21.54
C THR A 80 9.43 7.81 21.30
N PRO A 81 9.73 6.76 22.07
CA PRO A 81 9.07 5.46 21.92
C PRO A 81 7.55 5.57 21.99
N GLY A 82 6.87 4.83 21.14
CA GLY A 82 5.41 4.71 21.12
C GLY A 82 4.95 3.34 21.56
N TYR A 83 3.72 3.01 21.18
CA TYR A 83 3.06 1.76 21.58
C TYR A 83 2.71 0.93 20.35
N PHE A 84 2.67 -0.38 20.48
CA PHE A 84 2.04 -1.26 19.48
C PHE A 84 0.57 -0.88 19.23
N GLY A 85 -0.10 -0.41 20.28
CA GLY A 85 -1.45 0.07 20.13
C GLY A 85 -2.19 0.32 21.44
N ARG A 86 -3.46 0.67 21.25
CA ARG A 86 -4.42 0.93 22.34
C ARG A 86 -5.83 0.47 21.95
N PRO A 87 -6.68 0.01 22.90
CA PRO A 87 -7.98 -0.56 22.56
C PRO A 87 -9.03 0.52 22.32
N TRP A 88 -9.37 0.76 21.06
CA TRP A 88 -10.51 1.62 20.72
C TRP A 88 -11.84 0.91 21.03
N GLY A 89 -11.93 -0.39 20.79
CA GLY A 89 -13.01 -1.26 21.27
C GLY A 89 -12.62 -2.08 22.49
N ALA A 90 -13.59 -2.51 23.30
CA ALA A 90 -13.34 -3.29 24.52
C ALA A 90 -12.67 -4.65 24.23
N ASP A 91 -13.06 -5.29 23.13
CA ASP A 91 -12.55 -6.59 22.69
C ASP A 91 -11.47 -6.47 21.60
N ALA A 92 -10.69 -5.41 21.61
CA ALA A 92 -9.63 -5.20 20.63
C ALA A 92 -8.71 -6.42 20.53
N HIS A 93 -8.45 -6.88 19.30
CA HIS A 93 -7.60 -8.03 18.98
C HIS A 93 -6.42 -7.56 18.13
N VAL A 94 -5.20 -7.70 18.61
CA VAL A 94 -3.99 -7.43 17.81
C VAL A 94 -2.90 -8.40 18.23
N THR A 95 -2.29 -9.03 17.24
CA THR A 95 -1.20 -10.00 17.45
C THR A 95 0.02 -9.59 16.64
N PHE A 96 1.19 -9.51 17.29
CA PHE A 96 2.49 -9.29 16.67
C PHE A 96 3.34 -10.55 16.80
N LEU A 97 3.77 -11.13 15.66
CA LEU A 97 4.62 -12.32 15.60
C LEU A 97 5.92 -12.02 14.88
N ASN A 98 7.05 -12.37 15.47
CA ASN A 98 8.38 -12.22 14.90
C ASN A 98 8.67 -10.77 14.45
N THR A 99 8.33 -9.82 15.28
CA THR A 99 8.51 -8.39 14.98
C THR A 99 9.96 -7.97 15.22
N LYS A 100 10.51 -7.19 14.31
CA LYS A 100 11.86 -6.61 14.45
C LYS A 100 11.77 -5.12 14.73
N LEU A 101 12.55 -4.66 15.71
CA LEU A 101 12.68 -3.25 16.04
C LEU A 101 14.02 -2.73 15.50
N ALA A 102 13.99 -1.73 14.62
CA ALA A 102 15.20 -1.08 14.11
C ALA A 102 15.80 -0.07 15.12
N GLY A 103 15.14 0.15 16.25
CA GLY A 103 15.58 0.99 17.35
C GLY A 103 14.64 0.86 18.55
N ASP A 104 14.83 1.66 19.59
CA ASP A 104 13.99 1.67 20.79
C ASP A 104 12.67 2.41 20.55
N PHE A 105 11.87 1.93 19.64
CA PHE A 105 10.66 2.61 19.17
C PHE A 105 9.39 2.23 19.93
N ILE A 106 9.44 1.17 20.73
CA ILE A 106 8.30 0.71 21.53
C ILE A 106 8.65 0.83 23.00
N VAL A 107 7.75 1.47 23.79
CA VAL A 107 7.90 1.57 25.24
C VAL A 107 7.89 0.20 25.90
N ALA A 108 8.45 0.11 27.09
CA ALA A 108 8.56 -1.17 27.83
C ALA A 108 7.21 -1.84 28.06
N ASP A 109 6.14 -1.08 28.31
CA ASP A 109 4.79 -1.58 28.53
C ASP A 109 4.16 -2.19 27.26
N GLY A 110 4.61 -1.77 26.08
CA GLY A 110 4.14 -2.21 24.77
C GLY A 110 2.77 -1.70 24.35
N TRP A 111 1.83 -1.63 25.28
CA TRP A 111 0.43 -1.27 25.06
C TRP A 111 -0.05 -0.24 26.10
N THR A 112 -1.08 0.53 25.78
CA THR A 112 -1.65 1.49 26.71
C THR A 112 -3.18 1.54 26.62
N GLU A 113 -3.79 2.24 27.56
CA GLU A 113 -5.26 2.41 27.59
C GLU A 113 -5.77 3.43 26.56
N MET A 114 -7.04 3.31 26.21
CA MET A 114 -7.77 4.29 25.42
C MET A 114 -9.19 4.49 25.96
N SER A 115 -9.49 5.70 26.43
CA SER A 115 -10.84 6.07 26.92
C SER A 115 -11.38 5.11 27.99
N GLY A 116 -10.54 4.77 28.96
CA GLY A 116 -10.87 3.86 30.07
C GLY A 116 -10.86 2.36 29.72
N LYS A 117 -10.57 2.00 28.46
CA LYS A 117 -10.37 0.60 28.07
C LYS A 117 -8.91 0.23 28.25
N LYS A 118 -8.67 -0.77 29.09
CA LYS A 118 -7.34 -1.20 29.47
C LYS A 118 -6.82 -2.31 28.55
N PRO A 119 -5.51 -2.32 28.24
CA PRO A 119 -4.92 -3.35 27.39
C PRO A 119 -5.04 -4.76 27.96
N GLU A 120 -5.08 -4.91 29.30
CA GLU A 120 -5.22 -6.21 29.97
C GLU A 120 -6.59 -6.87 29.72
N ASN A 121 -7.58 -6.09 29.31
CA ASN A 121 -8.91 -6.59 28.94
C ASN A 121 -9.06 -6.83 27.43
N ALA A 122 -8.06 -6.47 26.64
CA ALA A 122 -8.01 -6.71 25.22
C ALA A 122 -7.30 -8.04 24.91
N LYS A 123 -7.47 -8.55 23.70
CA LYS A 123 -6.76 -9.74 23.23
C LYS A 123 -5.50 -9.32 22.47
N TYR A 124 -4.57 -8.74 23.19
CA TYR A 124 -3.28 -8.29 22.67
C TYR A 124 -2.24 -9.37 22.88
N ASN A 125 -1.51 -9.71 21.81
CA ASN A 125 -0.54 -10.78 21.82
C ASN A 125 0.76 -10.35 21.15
N GLU A 126 1.87 -10.88 21.66
CA GLU A 126 3.22 -10.64 21.15
C GLU A 126 4.06 -11.92 21.30
N PHE A 127 4.83 -12.25 20.27
CA PHE A 127 5.79 -13.35 20.30
C PHE A 127 7.05 -12.98 19.51
N ASN A 128 8.21 -13.30 20.09
CA ASN A 128 9.52 -13.19 19.43
C ASN A 128 9.80 -11.81 18.83
N THR A 129 9.57 -10.76 19.63
CA THR A 129 10.04 -9.42 19.28
C THR A 129 11.53 -9.32 19.55
N THR A 130 12.31 -8.98 18.53
CA THR A 130 13.77 -8.83 18.58
C THR A 130 14.20 -7.52 17.95
N ARG A 131 15.45 -7.14 18.13
CA ARG A 131 16.06 -6.07 17.33
C ARG A 131 16.44 -6.57 15.94
N THR A 132 16.66 -5.66 15.02
CA THR A 132 17.08 -6.02 13.64
C THR A 132 18.43 -6.73 13.59
N ASP A 133 19.31 -6.54 14.58
CA ASP A 133 20.58 -7.25 14.74
C ASP A 133 20.43 -8.64 15.38
N GLY A 134 19.19 -9.02 15.73
CA GLY A 134 18.86 -10.30 16.36
C GLY A 134 18.97 -10.35 17.88
N THR A 135 19.34 -9.24 18.53
CA THR A 135 19.36 -9.19 20.00
C THR A 135 17.93 -9.20 20.57
N GLU A 136 17.78 -9.80 21.74
CA GLU A 136 16.51 -9.90 22.44
C GLU A 136 16.03 -8.52 22.95
N VAL A 137 14.73 -8.35 23.01
CA VAL A 137 14.07 -7.23 23.67
C VAL A 137 13.56 -7.69 25.02
N ASP A 138 13.80 -6.94 26.09
CA ASP A 138 13.23 -7.23 27.40
C ASP A 138 11.71 -7.02 27.40
N LEU A 139 10.98 -8.11 27.52
CA LEU A 139 9.50 -8.11 27.52
C LEU A 139 8.92 -8.19 28.94
N SER A 140 9.73 -8.15 30.00
CA SER A 140 9.29 -8.34 31.38
C SER A 140 8.32 -7.25 31.86
N ALA A 141 8.37 -6.07 31.27
CA ALA A 141 7.49 -4.95 31.59
C ALA A 141 6.20 -4.92 30.74
N ARG A 142 6.00 -5.85 29.81
CA ARG A 142 4.77 -5.89 28.99
C ARG A 142 3.53 -6.04 29.87
N VAL A 143 2.57 -5.19 29.67
CA VAL A 143 1.32 -5.19 30.47
C VAL A 143 0.39 -6.34 30.14
N THR A 144 0.57 -6.99 28.97
CA THR A 144 -0.26 -8.12 28.55
C THR A 144 0.38 -8.89 27.38
N GLY A 145 -0.05 -10.13 27.18
CA GLY A 145 -0.09 -10.81 25.91
C GLY A 145 1.19 -11.45 25.40
N ILE A 146 2.15 -11.82 26.25
CA ILE A 146 3.30 -12.62 25.79
C ILE A 146 2.85 -14.06 25.55
N MET A 147 2.95 -14.50 24.27
CA MET A 147 2.57 -15.86 23.84
C MET A 147 3.72 -16.84 24.06
N SER A 148 3.35 -18.09 24.34
CA SER A 148 4.29 -19.21 24.22
C SER A 148 4.57 -19.54 22.75
N GLU A 149 5.70 -20.20 22.49
CA GLU A 149 6.05 -20.65 21.15
C GLU A 149 4.98 -21.57 20.54
N ASP A 150 4.44 -22.50 21.32
CA ASP A 150 3.38 -23.41 20.84
C ASP A 150 2.13 -22.63 20.42
N THR A 151 1.74 -21.60 21.19
CA THR A 151 0.59 -20.78 20.86
C THR A 151 0.84 -19.92 19.62
N ALA A 152 2.03 -19.35 19.48
CA ALA A 152 2.41 -18.55 18.33
C ALA A 152 2.47 -19.39 17.04
N ASN A 153 3.01 -20.61 17.13
CA ASN A 153 3.07 -21.56 16.01
C ASN A 153 1.68 -22.10 15.60
N ALA A 154 0.72 -22.09 16.53
CA ALA A 154 -0.66 -22.51 16.26
C ALA A 154 -1.52 -21.41 15.59
N VAL A 155 -1.00 -20.19 15.38
CA VAL A 155 -1.74 -19.11 14.71
C VAL A 155 -1.99 -19.45 13.25
N ASP A 156 -3.24 -19.74 12.93
CA ASP A 156 -3.66 -20.02 11.56
C ASP A 156 -3.95 -18.72 10.80
N VAL A 157 -3.05 -18.33 9.91
CA VAL A 157 -3.18 -17.13 9.07
C VAL A 157 -4.43 -17.20 8.18
N THR A 158 -4.81 -18.41 7.76
CA THR A 158 -5.98 -18.59 6.86
C THR A 158 -7.31 -18.26 7.55
N ALA A 159 -7.35 -18.38 8.87
CA ALA A 159 -8.51 -18.00 9.66
C ALA A 159 -8.87 -16.50 9.54
N TYR A 160 -7.89 -15.66 9.25
CA TYR A 160 -8.08 -14.21 9.04
C TYR A 160 -8.74 -13.86 7.71
N PHE A 161 -8.81 -14.79 6.78
CA PHE A 161 -9.29 -14.51 5.44
C PHE A 161 -10.77 -14.87 5.22
N ASN A 162 -11.44 -15.40 6.23
CA ASN A 162 -12.86 -15.75 6.17
C ASN A 162 -13.24 -16.55 4.89
N GLY A 163 -12.41 -17.53 4.53
CA GLY A 163 -12.57 -18.37 3.33
C GLY A 163 -12.05 -17.77 2.02
N TRP A 164 -11.59 -16.52 2.04
CA TRP A 164 -10.89 -15.95 0.90
C TRP A 164 -9.42 -16.39 0.88
N THR A 165 -8.86 -16.62 -0.29
CA THR A 165 -7.43 -16.93 -0.45
C THR A 165 -6.74 -15.77 -1.13
N PRO A 166 -5.79 -15.08 -0.44
CA PRO A 166 -4.99 -14.05 -1.09
C PRO A 166 -4.26 -14.66 -2.28
N LYS A 167 -4.46 -14.09 -3.45
CA LYS A 167 -3.64 -14.45 -4.62
C LYS A 167 -2.29 -13.77 -4.45
N ALA A 168 -1.21 -14.54 -4.53
CA ALA A 168 0.10 -13.95 -4.67
C ALA A 168 0.08 -13.09 -5.94
N TYR A 169 0.54 -11.83 -5.82
CA TYR A 169 0.92 -11.09 -7.00
C TYR A 169 2.12 -11.86 -7.58
N THR A 170 1.86 -12.69 -8.55
CA THR A 170 2.90 -13.20 -9.41
C THR A 170 3.19 -12.08 -10.40
N LYS A 171 4.30 -11.35 -10.21
CA LYS A 171 4.96 -10.71 -11.33
C LYS A 171 5.08 -11.84 -12.37
N GLU A 172 4.35 -11.73 -13.46
CA GLU A 172 4.56 -12.67 -14.57
C GLU A 172 6.05 -12.61 -14.87
N ALA A 173 6.70 -13.77 -14.83
CA ALA A 173 8.15 -13.88 -14.74
C ALA A 173 8.89 -13.28 -15.95
N ASP A 174 8.17 -12.90 -17.01
CA ASP A 174 8.71 -12.45 -18.27
C ASP A 174 8.08 -11.15 -18.84
N GLY A 175 7.24 -10.45 -18.08
CA GLY A 175 6.55 -9.24 -18.57
C GLY A 175 7.10 -7.93 -18.02
N VAL A 176 7.10 -6.87 -18.82
CA VAL A 176 7.38 -5.50 -18.35
C VAL A 176 6.14 -4.94 -17.70
N ALA A 177 6.21 -4.65 -16.40
CA ALA A 177 5.09 -4.12 -15.63
C ALA A 177 5.18 -2.59 -15.46
N PHE A 178 4.02 -1.93 -15.40
CA PHE A 178 3.96 -0.54 -14.98
C PHE A 178 4.22 -0.41 -13.48
N THR A 179 5.14 0.47 -13.11
CA THR A 179 5.26 1.01 -11.74
C THR A 179 4.41 2.26 -11.57
N ARG A 180 4.11 2.93 -12.68
CA ARG A 180 3.12 3.98 -12.77
C ARG A 180 2.34 3.79 -14.08
N VAL A 181 1.03 3.59 -13.98
CA VAL A 181 0.14 3.44 -15.13
C VAL A 181 0.12 4.70 -16.03
N PRO A 182 -0.25 4.58 -17.30
CA PRO A 182 -0.33 5.72 -18.20
C PRO A 182 -1.21 6.84 -17.66
N TYR A 183 -0.77 8.06 -17.86
CA TYR A 183 -1.51 9.29 -17.64
C TYR A 183 -1.15 10.29 -18.73
N VAL A 184 -2.01 11.24 -19.00
CA VAL A 184 -1.73 12.27 -19.98
C VAL A 184 -1.26 13.55 -19.29
N VAL A 185 -0.15 14.09 -19.79
CA VAL A 185 0.33 15.42 -19.45
C VAL A 185 -0.03 16.35 -20.58
N ASP A 186 -0.73 17.40 -20.25
CA ASP A 186 -1.05 18.48 -21.17
C ASP A 186 -0.05 19.62 -20.99
N ASN A 187 0.44 20.17 -22.08
CA ASN A 187 1.34 21.32 -22.05
C ASN A 187 0.59 22.67 -21.96
N GLY A 188 -0.73 22.66 -21.69
CA GLY A 188 -1.53 23.88 -21.61
C GLY A 188 -2.64 23.84 -20.55
N ASP A 189 -3.69 23.09 -20.78
CA ASP A 189 -4.81 22.97 -19.85
C ASP A 189 -5.41 21.56 -19.91
N ILE A 190 -5.20 20.78 -18.86
CA ILE A 190 -5.62 19.37 -18.75
C ILE A 190 -7.14 19.21 -18.85
N ASN A 191 -7.91 20.29 -18.60
CA ASN A 191 -9.34 20.19 -18.42
C ASN A 191 -10.14 20.22 -19.71
N ALA A 192 -9.53 20.53 -20.85
CA ALA A 192 -10.23 20.62 -22.12
C ALA A 192 -9.28 20.46 -23.34
N PRO A 193 -8.86 19.22 -23.70
CA PRO A 193 -8.11 19.04 -24.93
C PRO A 193 -8.95 19.45 -26.15
N TYR A 194 -8.42 20.35 -26.95
CA TYR A 194 -9.06 20.90 -28.16
C TYR A 194 -8.27 20.57 -29.43
N PRO A 195 -8.87 20.64 -30.62
CA PRO A 195 -8.18 20.44 -31.87
C PRO A 195 -6.90 21.29 -31.99
N GLY A 196 -5.82 20.69 -32.45
CA GLY A 196 -4.49 21.29 -32.51
C GLY A 196 -3.66 21.18 -31.23
N HIS A 197 -4.24 20.70 -30.13
CA HIS A 197 -3.56 20.56 -28.86
C HIS A 197 -2.59 19.38 -28.84
N LYS A 198 -1.42 19.56 -28.23
CA LYS A 198 -0.40 18.50 -28.09
C LYS A 198 -0.49 17.88 -26.70
N LEU A 199 -0.80 16.59 -26.67
CA LEU A 199 -0.82 15.75 -25.50
C LEU A 199 0.46 14.90 -25.41
N THR A 200 0.92 14.59 -24.20
CA THR A 200 2.05 13.69 -23.99
C THR A 200 1.65 12.64 -22.96
N VAL A 201 1.90 11.36 -23.25
CA VAL A 201 1.68 10.29 -22.27
C VAL A 201 2.89 10.13 -21.38
N GLY A 202 2.65 10.10 -20.08
CA GLY A 202 3.62 9.73 -19.05
C GLY A 202 3.28 8.37 -18.45
N TYR A 203 4.27 7.59 -18.10
CA TYR A 203 4.17 6.33 -17.35
C TYR A 203 5.57 5.96 -16.84
N SER A 204 5.66 4.93 -16.00
CA SER A 204 6.95 4.35 -15.59
C SER A 204 6.87 2.83 -15.62
N LEU A 205 7.96 2.20 -16.02
CA LEU A 205 8.12 0.75 -16.07
C LEU A 205 9.07 0.28 -14.96
N GLY A 206 8.80 -0.87 -14.39
CA GLY A 206 9.71 -1.51 -13.43
C GLY A 206 10.93 -2.10 -14.16
N GLU A 207 12.11 -1.86 -13.58
CA GLU A 207 13.39 -2.40 -14.06
C GLU A 207 13.81 -1.99 -15.49
N VAL A 208 13.12 -1.03 -16.10
CA VAL A 208 13.40 -0.50 -17.43
C VAL A 208 13.62 1.00 -17.31
N ASN A 209 14.79 1.46 -17.71
CA ASN A 209 15.05 2.89 -17.84
C ASN A 209 14.53 3.43 -19.18
N ASP A 210 14.43 4.73 -19.34
CA ASP A 210 13.93 5.37 -20.57
C ASP A 210 14.68 4.93 -21.84
N ALA A 211 15.97 4.63 -21.74
CA ALA A 211 16.76 4.17 -22.90
C ALA A 211 16.41 2.73 -23.32
N GLY A 212 15.88 1.93 -22.39
CA GLY A 212 15.41 0.56 -22.65
C GLY A 212 13.92 0.45 -22.99
N ASP A 213 13.17 1.55 -22.88
CA ASP A 213 11.72 1.60 -23.11
C ASP A 213 11.42 1.67 -24.63
N ALA A 214 10.86 0.60 -25.16
CA ALA A 214 10.37 0.51 -26.53
C ALA A 214 8.85 0.29 -26.58
N SER A 215 8.13 0.69 -25.54
CA SER A 215 6.67 0.53 -25.44
C SER A 215 5.95 1.09 -26.66
N VAL A 216 4.93 0.37 -27.09
CA VAL A 216 4.06 0.84 -28.19
C VAL A 216 2.97 1.73 -27.62
N ILE A 217 2.84 2.93 -28.16
CA ILE A 217 1.87 3.94 -27.77
C ILE A 217 0.86 4.11 -28.89
N ARG A 218 -0.41 3.96 -28.57
CA ARG A 218 -1.52 4.12 -29.53
C ARG A 218 -2.50 5.15 -29.03
N TRP A 219 -2.76 6.16 -29.85
CA TRP A 219 -3.72 7.21 -29.59
C TRP A 219 -4.98 7.01 -30.41
N TYR A 220 -6.13 7.10 -29.76
CA TYR A 220 -7.44 6.94 -30.36
C TYR A 220 -8.25 8.20 -30.14
N ILE A 221 -8.97 8.62 -31.19
CA ILE A 221 -10.04 9.61 -31.12
C ILE A 221 -11.35 8.85 -30.98
N VAL A 222 -12.17 9.25 -30.05
CA VAL A 222 -13.50 8.68 -29.85
C VAL A 222 -14.53 9.77 -30.09
N ALA A 223 -15.36 9.55 -31.11
CA ALA A 223 -16.49 10.41 -31.48
C ALA A 223 -17.76 10.01 -30.70
N ASP A 224 -18.83 10.78 -30.86
CA ASP A 224 -20.07 10.69 -30.07
C ASP A 224 -20.75 9.30 -30.02
N VAL A 225 -20.47 8.42 -30.93
CA VAL A 225 -21.12 7.11 -31.05
C VAL A 225 -20.28 5.96 -30.45
N GLY A 226 -19.23 6.26 -29.72
CA GLY A 226 -18.36 5.23 -29.10
C GLY A 226 -17.44 4.51 -30.08
N THR A 227 -17.34 4.99 -31.34
CA THR A 227 -16.40 4.43 -32.32
C THR A 227 -15.00 4.94 -32.02
N GLU A 228 -14.11 4.04 -31.69
CA GLU A 228 -12.70 4.33 -31.45
C GLU A 228 -11.93 4.27 -32.78
N THR A 229 -11.32 5.36 -33.15
CA THR A 229 -10.48 5.43 -34.36
C THR A 229 -9.03 5.60 -33.96
N LEU A 230 -8.18 4.63 -34.36
CA LEU A 230 -6.73 4.75 -34.16
C LEU A 230 -6.20 5.92 -35.00
N SER A 231 -5.70 6.94 -34.31
CA SER A 231 -5.20 8.15 -34.95
C SER A 231 -3.68 8.16 -35.12
N CYS A 232 -2.96 7.61 -34.13
CA CYS A 232 -1.50 7.58 -34.15
C CYS A 232 -1.00 6.34 -33.44
N SER A 233 0.12 5.78 -33.92
CA SER A 233 0.88 4.74 -33.24
C SER A 233 2.37 5.06 -33.33
N SER A 234 3.04 5.05 -32.18
CA SER A 234 4.47 5.33 -32.05
C SER A 234 5.12 4.37 -31.06
N THR A 235 6.43 4.47 -30.89
CA THR A 235 7.17 3.80 -29.83
C THR A 235 7.73 4.83 -28.86
N ALA A 236 7.92 4.43 -27.61
CA ALA A 236 8.34 5.34 -26.53
C ALA A 236 9.70 6.01 -26.79
N ASN A 237 10.60 5.32 -27.48
CA ASN A 237 11.90 5.85 -27.88
C ASN A 237 11.84 6.76 -29.10
N ALA A 238 10.71 6.83 -29.81
CA ALA A 238 10.50 7.71 -30.95
C ALA A 238 9.71 8.97 -30.56
N ASP A 239 8.47 8.81 -30.09
CA ASP A 239 7.62 9.91 -29.64
C ASP A 239 6.52 9.45 -28.68
N LYS A 240 6.41 10.11 -27.54
CA LYS A 240 5.34 9.90 -26.54
C LYS A 240 4.18 10.91 -26.70
N SER A 241 4.21 11.75 -27.71
CA SER A 241 3.22 12.82 -27.89
C SER A 241 2.24 12.54 -29.04
N PHE A 242 1.12 13.25 -28.98
CA PHE A 242 0.07 13.23 -29.99
C PHE A 242 -0.54 14.62 -30.12
N THR A 243 -0.66 15.12 -31.35
CA THR A 243 -1.39 16.36 -31.62
C THR A 243 -2.77 16.02 -32.16
N ILE A 244 -3.81 16.52 -31.48
CA ILE A 244 -5.19 16.33 -31.89
C ILE A 244 -5.39 16.99 -33.26
N PRO A 245 -5.86 16.29 -34.30
CA PRO A 245 -6.12 16.90 -35.59
C PRO A 245 -7.09 18.08 -35.50
N SER A 246 -6.82 19.16 -36.23
CA SER A 246 -7.60 20.40 -36.19
C SER A 246 -9.04 20.25 -36.67
N GLU A 247 -9.33 19.22 -37.43
CA GLU A 247 -10.63 18.91 -38.04
C GLU A 247 -11.40 17.80 -37.35
N ALA A 248 -10.87 17.28 -36.20
CA ALA A 248 -11.46 16.14 -35.52
C ALA A 248 -12.65 16.55 -34.65
N GLU A 249 -13.78 15.88 -34.83
CA GLU A 249 -14.84 15.83 -33.82
C GLU A 249 -14.39 14.86 -32.70
N VAL A 250 -14.10 15.40 -31.52
CA VAL A 250 -13.53 14.65 -30.42
C VAL A 250 -14.43 14.74 -29.20
N LYS A 251 -14.90 13.58 -28.75
CA LYS A 251 -15.60 13.46 -27.45
C LYS A 251 -14.63 13.15 -26.33
N HIS A 252 -13.71 12.22 -26.59
CA HIS A 252 -12.57 11.99 -25.71
C HIS A 252 -11.39 11.41 -26.50
N ILE A 253 -10.23 11.50 -25.90
CA ILE A 253 -9.00 10.90 -26.39
C ILE A 253 -8.68 9.70 -25.50
N LYS A 254 -8.31 8.58 -26.12
CA LYS A 254 -7.79 7.43 -25.39
C LYS A 254 -6.35 7.16 -25.83
N VAL A 255 -5.48 6.94 -24.86
CA VAL A 255 -4.13 6.42 -25.10
C VAL A 255 -4.01 5.01 -24.51
N VAL A 256 -3.46 4.10 -25.30
CA VAL A 256 -3.10 2.75 -24.84
C VAL A 256 -1.59 2.60 -24.95
N VAL A 257 -0.99 2.19 -23.84
CA VAL A 257 0.44 1.88 -23.78
C VAL A 257 0.61 0.38 -23.60
N ILE A 258 1.35 -0.23 -24.49
CA ILE A 258 1.75 -1.65 -24.43
C ILE A 258 3.21 -1.65 -24.02
N PRO A 259 3.54 -2.01 -22.75
CA PRO A 259 4.92 -2.03 -22.28
C PRO A 259 5.78 -2.97 -23.11
N GLN A 260 6.94 -2.50 -23.52
CA GLN A 260 7.91 -3.30 -24.27
C GLN A 260 9.33 -2.80 -24.01
N THR A 261 10.26 -3.74 -23.89
CA THR A 261 11.71 -3.42 -23.87
C THR A 261 12.28 -3.44 -25.28
N ILE A 262 13.45 -2.83 -25.46
CA ILE A 262 14.22 -2.94 -26.72
C ILE A 262 14.55 -4.40 -27.05
N SER A 263 14.71 -5.26 -26.06
CA SER A 263 14.92 -6.71 -26.26
C SER A 263 13.68 -7.46 -26.70
N GLY A 264 12.50 -6.81 -26.77
CA GLY A 264 11.25 -7.39 -27.23
C GLY A 264 10.37 -8.02 -26.16
N THR A 265 10.75 -7.95 -24.88
CA THR A 265 9.89 -8.39 -23.79
C THR A 265 8.69 -7.45 -23.66
N THR A 266 7.47 -7.98 -23.66
CA THR A 266 6.22 -7.20 -23.57
C THR A 266 5.53 -7.42 -22.24
N GLY A 267 4.66 -6.47 -21.85
CA GLY A 267 3.81 -6.55 -20.68
C GLY A 267 2.33 -6.30 -20.99
N GLU A 268 1.50 -6.32 -19.98
CA GLU A 268 0.08 -6.05 -20.10
C GLU A 268 -0.18 -4.57 -20.44
N ALA A 269 -1.03 -4.33 -21.46
CA ALA A 269 -1.39 -3.00 -21.90
C ALA A 269 -2.25 -2.28 -20.86
N ALA A 270 -2.03 -0.98 -20.72
CA ALA A 270 -2.90 -0.11 -19.91
C ALA A 270 -3.38 1.08 -20.74
N GLU A 271 -4.55 1.61 -20.40
CA GLU A 271 -5.16 2.74 -21.06
C GLU A 271 -5.46 3.90 -20.13
N TYR A 272 -5.50 5.10 -20.71
CA TYR A 272 -5.97 6.31 -20.05
C TYR A 272 -6.89 7.09 -20.98
N LYS A 273 -7.98 7.65 -20.43
CA LYS A 273 -8.94 8.47 -21.16
C LYS A 273 -8.89 9.91 -20.71
N VAL A 274 -8.95 10.80 -21.67
CA VAL A 274 -9.08 12.26 -21.45
C VAL A 274 -10.39 12.68 -22.08
N GLU A 275 -11.30 13.20 -21.27
CA GLU A 275 -12.57 13.75 -21.75
C GLU A 275 -12.29 15.09 -22.46
N ALA A 276 -12.80 15.23 -23.68
CA ALA A 276 -12.81 16.48 -24.40
C ALA A 276 -14.16 17.16 -24.22
N PHE A 277 -14.19 18.46 -24.06
CA PHE A 277 -15.39 19.27 -23.95
C PHE A 277 -15.76 19.94 -25.27
#